data_7041637a838b0a64096baf26e66b0380
#
_entry.id   7041637a838b0a64096baf26e66b0380
#
_cell.length_a   1.000
_cell.length_b   1.000
_cell.length_c   1.000
_cell.angle_alpha   90.00
_cell.angle_beta   90.00
_cell.angle_gamma   90.00
#
_symmetry.space_group_name_H-M   'P 1'
#
loop_
_entity.id
_entity.type
_entity.pdbx_description
1 polymer ?
#
loop_
_entity_poly.entity_id
_entity_poly.type
_entity_poly.pdbx_seq_one_letter_code
_entity_poly.pdbx_strand_id
1 'polypeptide(L)'
;MMKEYMRLESDSIGAMEVPKDAYYGVQALRAKENFPITGTKIHPVFIKNLAKIKRAAAITNKKAGRLKPEIANVIEAAANEVICGMFDKDFIVDGIQGGAGTSANMNMNEVIANRAIEMLAGKKGDYTIVHPNDHVNMAQSTNDVIPTAGKLTVIDLLKPLGKSLSLLTQALYDKAEEFDHIVKIGRTQLEDAVPMRLGQTFHSYATMISRDRNRLLKVATEMYTVNMGATAIGTAINTSPFYFDNIVPILRKITGYPLTQADDLFDATENLDGFVHVSSCLKICAVNLSKMCNDLRILASGPKAGFGEITLPAMQNGSSIMPGKVNPVIPEVVSQVAFHIIGHDTTITMAAEAGQMELNAFEPVIFYNLFDSITTLTHAVNTLTTNCILGITANEKRCNELLDASVGITTALCPYIGYQKAASLAKESLKTLVPVKTLVLRYNLLNKEELDSILDPYSMTEFIPHTQVKAI
;
A
#
# COMPACT_ATOMS: atom_id res chain seq x y z
N MET A 1 -19.54 10.44 44.36
CA MET A 1 -19.71 11.05 43.03
C MET A 1 -19.23 10.19 41.87
N MET A 2 -18.13 9.40 41.94
CA MET A 2 -17.72 8.53 40.81
C MET A 2 -18.64 7.33 40.54
N LYS A 3 -19.25 6.71 41.54
CA LYS A 3 -20.09 5.50 41.38
C LYS A 3 -21.41 5.72 40.62
N GLU A 4 -21.93 6.94 40.54
CA GLU A 4 -23.16 7.27 39.80
C GLU A 4 -23.03 7.21 38.27
N TYR A 5 -21.79 7.24 37.76
CA TYR A 5 -21.47 7.24 36.32
C TYR A 5 -20.97 5.89 35.80
N MET A 6 -21.00 4.83 36.63
CA MET A 6 -20.54 3.49 36.28
C MET A 6 -21.70 2.50 36.33
N ARG A 7 -21.61 1.44 35.53
CA ARG A 7 -22.46 0.26 35.60
C ARG A 7 -21.58 -0.97 35.84
N LEU A 8 -22.08 -1.92 36.62
CA LEU A 8 -21.37 -3.17 36.87
C LEU A 8 -21.73 -4.17 35.78
N GLU A 9 -20.70 -4.67 35.06
CA GLU A 9 -20.84 -5.80 34.14
C GLU A 9 -19.95 -6.96 34.59
N SER A 10 -20.29 -8.18 34.17
CA SER A 10 -19.51 -9.37 34.51
C SER A 10 -19.34 -10.27 33.30
N ASP A 11 -18.18 -10.93 33.23
CA ASP A 11 -17.87 -12.03 32.35
C ASP A 11 -17.46 -13.27 33.16
N SER A 12 -16.97 -14.33 32.50
CA SER A 12 -16.55 -15.57 33.18
C SER A 12 -15.35 -15.40 34.12
N ILE A 13 -14.63 -14.28 34.04
CA ILE A 13 -13.43 -14.00 34.86
C ILE A 13 -13.80 -13.16 36.09
N GLY A 14 -14.86 -12.37 36.01
CA GLY A 14 -15.32 -11.54 37.13
C GLY A 14 -15.99 -10.23 36.69
N ALA A 15 -16.37 -9.42 37.68
CA ALA A 15 -17.06 -8.16 37.45
C ALA A 15 -16.10 -6.98 37.35
N MET A 16 -16.46 -5.99 36.50
CA MET A 16 -15.77 -4.70 36.36
C MET A 16 -16.77 -3.56 36.28
N GLU A 17 -16.35 -2.36 36.70
CA GLU A 17 -17.13 -1.13 36.57
C GLU A 17 -16.84 -0.53 35.16
N VAL A 18 -17.87 -0.46 34.31
CA VAL A 18 -17.85 0.10 32.96
C VAL A 18 -18.52 1.47 32.97
N PRO A 19 -18.03 2.50 32.27
CA PRO A 19 -18.72 3.79 32.19
C PRO A 19 -20.15 3.63 31.68
N LYS A 20 -21.11 4.26 32.36
CA LYS A 20 -22.56 4.09 32.14
C LYS A 20 -22.97 4.39 30.69
N ASP A 21 -22.32 5.38 30.06
CA ASP A 21 -22.64 5.83 28.71
C ASP A 21 -21.88 5.07 27.61
N ALA A 22 -20.85 4.30 27.94
CA ALA A 22 -20.09 3.54 26.98
C ALA A 22 -20.92 2.45 26.30
N TYR A 23 -20.69 2.20 25.00
CA TYR A 23 -21.29 1.07 24.30
C TYR A 23 -20.42 -0.20 24.35
N TYR A 24 -19.12 -0.07 24.62
CA TYR A 24 -18.29 -1.23 24.95
C TYR A 24 -18.66 -1.80 26.33
N GLY A 25 -18.31 -3.05 26.57
CA GLY A 25 -18.59 -3.74 27.82
C GLY A 25 -17.32 -4.19 28.55
N VAL A 26 -17.52 -5.12 29.48
CA VAL A 26 -16.48 -5.64 30.39
C VAL A 26 -15.31 -6.29 29.65
N GLN A 27 -15.56 -7.05 28.57
CA GLN A 27 -14.49 -7.75 27.85
C GLN A 27 -13.58 -6.79 27.09
N ALA A 28 -14.15 -5.79 26.42
CA ALA A 28 -13.36 -4.75 25.77
C ALA A 28 -12.56 -3.90 26.77
N LEU A 29 -13.16 -3.56 27.92
CA LEU A 29 -12.47 -2.82 28.97
C LEU A 29 -11.28 -3.62 29.54
N ARG A 30 -11.49 -4.90 29.84
CA ARG A 30 -10.45 -5.81 30.31
C ARG A 30 -9.29 -5.93 29.28
N ALA A 31 -9.63 -6.05 27.99
CA ALA A 31 -8.64 -6.09 26.93
C ALA A 31 -7.84 -4.80 26.84
N LYS A 32 -8.46 -3.63 26.98
CA LYS A 32 -7.77 -2.34 27.02
C LYS A 32 -6.80 -2.23 28.19
N GLU A 33 -7.16 -2.76 29.35
CA GLU A 33 -6.28 -2.77 30.53
C GLU A 33 -5.13 -3.76 30.38
N ASN A 34 -5.37 -4.92 29.75
CA ASN A 34 -4.35 -5.95 29.54
C ASN A 34 -3.34 -5.61 28.44
N PHE A 35 -3.74 -4.87 27.42
CA PHE A 35 -2.94 -4.62 26.22
C PHE A 35 -2.71 -3.13 25.94
N PRO A 36 -2.06 -2.35 26.84
CA PRO A 36 -1.67 -0.97 26.55
C PRO A 36 -0.33 -0.98 25.77
N ILE A 37 -0.33 -1.47 24.52
CA ILE A 37 0.90 -1.79 23.78
C ILE A 37 1.32 -0.64 22.87
N THR A 38 0.49 -0.26 21.90
CA THR A 38 0.84 0.77 20.91
C THR A 38 0.21 2.12 21.20
N GLY A 39 -0.88 2.14 21.96
CA GLY A 39 -1.75 3.31 22.13
C GLY A 39 -2.58 3.63 20.88
N THR A 40 -2.46 2.84 19.82
CA THR A 40 -3.21 3.00 18.57
C THR A 40 -4.37 2.02 18.55
N LYS A 41 -5.56 2.52 18.25
CA LYS A 41 -6.78 1.71 18.13
C LYS A 41 -6.76 0.87 16.84
N ILE A 42 -7.64 -0.14 16.79
CA ILE A 42 -7.87 -0.90 15.56
C ILE A 42 -8.35 0.01 14.41
N HIS A 43 -7.98 -0.35 13.18
CA HIS A 43 -8.20 0.49 12.00
C HIS A 43 -9.70 0.73 11.71
N PRO A 44 -10.14 1.98 11.39
CA PRO A 44 -11.56 2.28 11.20
C PRO A 44 -12.24 1.46 10.09
N VAL A 45 -11.52 1.15 9.00
CA VAL A 45 -12.06 0.30 7.92
C VAL A 45 -12.25 -1.14 8.40
N PHE A 46 -11.40 -1.63 9.30
CA PHE A 46 -11.55 -2.96 9.91
C PHE A 46 -12.79 -3.03 10.80
N ILE A 47 -13.04 -1.99 11.61
CA ILE A 47 -14.28 -1.85 12.40
C ILE A 47 -15.51 -1.97 11.49
N LYS A 48 -15.55 -1.24 10.38
CA LYS A 48 -16.67 -1.29 9.43
C LYS A 48 -16.87 -2.68 8.84
N ASN A 49 -15.80 -3.39 8.53
CA ASN A 49 -15.88 -4.73 7.96
C ASN A 49 -16.30 -5.79 8.98
N LEU A 50 -15.85 -5.68 10.23
CA LEU A 50 -16.40 -6.48 11.33
C LEU A 50 -17.91 -6.28 11.46
N ALA A 51 -18.39 -5.04 11.43
CA ALA A 51 -19.82 -4.74 11.51
C ALA A 51 -20.62 -5.30 10.32
N LYS A 52 -20.07 -5.28 9.09
CA LYS A 52 -20.69 -5.93 7.92
C LYS A 52 -20.88 -7.44 8.12
N ILE A 53 -19.90 -8.10 8.75
CA ILE A 53 -19.99 -9.53 9.07
C ILE A 53 -21.09 -9.77 10.13
N LYS A 54 -21.13 -8.97 11.20
CA LYS A 54 -22.18 -9.09 12.25
C LYS A 54 -23.57 -8.87 11.65
N ARG A 55 -23.72 -7.90 10.76
CA ARG A 55 -24.95 -7.68 10.00
C ARG A 55 -25.33 -8.91 9.15
N ALA A 56 -24.37 -9.48 8.42
CA ALA A 56 -24.61 -10.69 7.61
C ALA A 56 -25.03 -11.87 8.46
N ALA A 57 -24.38 -12.08 9.60
CA ALA A 57 -24.68 -13.15 10.53
C ALA A 57 -26.10 -13.01 11.15
N ALA A 58 -26.49 -11.80 11.56
CA ALA A 58 -27.84 -11.54 12.09
C ALA A 58 -28.93 -11.86 11.04
N ILE A 59 -28.74 -11.39 9.78
CA ILE A 59 -29.67 -11.68 8.68
C ILE A 59 -29.74 -13.19 8.41
N THR A 60 -28.60 -13.87 8.41
CA THR A 60 -28.53 -15.31 8.11
C THR A 60 -29.19 -16.13 9.21
N ASN A 61 -28.89 -15.86 10.49
CA ASN A 61 -29.49 -16.53 11.62
C ASN A 61 -31.00 -16.29 11.75
N LYS A 62 -31.48 -15.07 11.41
CA LYS A 62 -32.91 -14.76 11.29
C LYS A 62 -33.58 -15.65 10.25
N LYS A 63 -32.99 -15.74 9.03
CA LYS A 63 -33.54 -16.57 7.94
C LYS A 63 -33.47 -18.06 8.27
N ALA A 64 -32.47 -18.49 9.02
CA ALA A 64 -32.35 -19.86 9.54
C ALA A 64 -33.35 -20.19 10.67
N GLY A 65 -34.13 -19.21 11.12
CA GLY A 65 -35.04 -19.38 12.26
C GLY A 65 -34.36 -19.59 13.62
N ARG A 66 -33.05 -19.29 13.71
CA ARG A 66 -32.23 -19.47 14.93
C ARG A 66 -32.21 -18.21 15.80
N LEU A 67 -32.39 -17.04 15.23
CA LEU A 67 -32.45 -15.74 15.93
C LEU A 67 -33.85 -15.13 15.74
N LYS A 68 -34.47 -14.71 16.85
CA LYS A 68 -35.81 -14.06 16.82
C LYS A 68 -35.76 -12.82 15.91
N PRO A 69 -36.78 -12.60 15.07
CA PRO A 69 -36.77 -11.47 14.11
C PRO A 69 -36.55 -10.09 14.76
N GLU A 70 -37.15 -9.87 15.94
CA GLU A 70 -37.03 -8.60 16.67
C GLU A 70 -35.57 -8.33 17.09
N ILE A 71 -34.88 -9.34 17.62
CA ILE A 71 -33.47 -9.25 18.03
C ILE A 71 -32.56 -9.08 16.80
N ALA A 72 -32.79 -9.86 15.75
CA ALA A 72 -32.01 -9.78 14.53
C ALA A 72 -32.11 -8.39 13.85
N ASN A 73 -33.32 -7.80 13.84
CA ASN A 73 -33.55 -6.47 13.22
C ASN A 73 -32.80 -5.37 13.97
N VAL A 74 -32.78 -5.37 15.31
CA VAL A 74 -32.03 -4.36 16.07
C VAL A 74 -30.52 -4.58 15.99
N ILE A 75 -30.04 -5.83 15.91
CA ILE A 75 -28.62 -6.13 15.66
C ILE A 75 -28.22 -5.63 14.27
N GLU A 76 -29.05 -5.88 13.25
CA GLU A 76 -28.81 -5.37 11.88
C GLU A 76 -28.75 -3.83 11.86
N ALA A 77 -29.70 -3.15 12.53
CA ALA A 77 -29.73 -1.70 12.63
C ALA A 77 -28.51 -1.13 13.35
N ALA A 78 -28.15 -1.70 14.52
CA ALA A 78 -26.96 -1.30 15.28
C ALA A 78 -25.67 -1.49 14.49
N ALA A 79 -25.53 -2.63 13.77
CA ALA A 79 -24.39 -2.87 12.88
C ALA A 79 -24.29 -1.83 11.77
N ASN A 80 -25.42 -1.39 11.18
CA ASN A 80 -25.43 -0.32 10.19
C ASN A 80 -24.96 1.03 10.77
N GLU A 81 -25.35 1.37 11.99
CA GLU A 81 -24.86 2.59 12.66
C GLU A 81 -23.34 2.52 12.91
N VAL A 82 -22.79 1.35 13.25
CA VAL A 82 -21.32 1.15 13.35
C VAL A 82 -20.65 1.33 11.98
N ILE A 83 -21.22 0.77 10.92
CA ILE A 83 -20.69 0.94 9.54
C ILE A 83 -20.63 2.42 9.15
N CYS A 84 -21.60 3.24 9.63
CA CYS A 84 -21.63 4.68 9.42
C CYS A 84 -20.64 5.47 10.31
N GLY A 85 -19.94 4.81 11.24
CA GLY A 85 -18.92 5.44 12.11
C GLY A 85 -19.49 6.13 13.36
N MET A 86 -20.75 5.85 13.74
CA MET A 86 -21.38 6.53 14.87
C MET A 86 -20.75 6.17 16.23
N PHE A 87 -20.05 5.04 16.32
CA PHE A 87 -19.48 4.50 17.57
C PHE A 87 -17.95 4.35 17.54
N ASP A 88 -17.22 5.03 16.64
CA ASP A 88 -15.77 4.87 16.49
C ASP A 88 -15.00 5.10 17.81
N LYS A 89 -15.51 5.96 18.68
CA LYS A 89 -14.93 6.22 20.02
C LYS A 89 -15.01 5.03 20.99
N ASP A 90 -16.01 4.15 20.80
CA ASP A 90 -16.29 3.00 21.67
C ASP A 90 -15.48 1.74 21.28
N PHE A 91 -14.70 1.80 20.20
CA PHE A 91 -13.68 0.82 19.87
C PHE A 91 -12.38 1.22 20.57
N ILE A 92 -12.14 0.59 21.73
CA ILE A 92 -11.12 1.02 22.71
C ILE A 92 -9.90 0.11 22.77
N VAL A 93 -9.95 -1.06 22.12
CA VAL A 93 -8.86 -2.04 22.16
C VAL A 93 -7.68 -1.62 21.29
N ASP A 94 -6.47 -1.96 21.73
CA ASP A 94 -5.23 -1.67 21.00
C ASP A 94 -5.15 -2.45 19.68
N GLY A 95 -4.44 -1.92 18.70
CA GLY A 95 -4.21 -2.58 17.42
C GLY A 95 -3.40 -3.87 17.54
N ILE A 96 -2.49 -3.95 18.53
CA ILE A 96 -1.74 -5.16 18.85
C ILE A 96 -2.27 -5.74 20.16
N GLN A 97 -2.84 -6.94 20.07
CA GLN A 97 -3.54 -7.59 21.19
C GLN A 97 -3.34 -9.11 21.13
N GLY A 98 -3.31 -9.77 22.27
CA GLY A 98 -3.30 -11.23 22.38
C GLY A 98 -4.68 -11.83 22.08
N GLY A 99 -4.72 -13.14 21.80
CA GLY A 99 -5.96 -13.89 21.61
C GLY A 99 -6.56 -13.85 20.21
N ALA A 100 -5.72 -13.79 19.16
CA ALA A 100 -6.13 -13.91 17.76
C ALA A 100 -7.24 -12.91 17.32
N GLY A 101 -7.28 -11.72 17.92
CA GLY A 101 -8.31 -10.72 17.62
C GLY A 101 -9.62 -10.88 18.42
N THR A 102 -9.68 -11.76 19.41
CA THR A 102 -10.87 -11.93 20.25
C THR A 102 -11.30 -10.61 20.90
N SER A 103 -10.36 -9.78 21.34
CA SER A 103 -10.68 -8.49 21.94
C SER A 103 -11.40 -7.55 20.97
N ALA A 104 -10.97 -7.49 19.72
CA ALA A 104 -11.64 -6.72 18.67
C ALA A 104 -13.02 -7.28 18.33
N ASN A 105 -13.15 -8.61 18.23
CA ASN A 105 -14.43 -9.27 17.99
C ASN A 105 -15.42 -9.01 19.13
N MET A 106 -14.97 -9.11 20.39
CA MET A 106 -15.84 -8.87 21.54
C MET A 106 -16.19 -7.39 21.71
N ASN A 107 -15.25 -6.46 21.43
CA ASN A 107 -15.56 -5.04 21.42
C ASN A 107 -16.69 -4.72 20.42
N MET A 108 -16.66 -5.33 19.23
CA MET A 108 -17.74 -5.22 18.24
C MET A 108 -19.06 -5.82 18.76
N ASN A 109 -19.00 -7.01 19.34
CA ASN A 109 -20.19 -7.69 19.86
C ASN A 109 -20.87 -6.88 20.99
N GLU A 110 -20.08 -6.33 21.92
CA GLU A 110 -20.57 -5.52 23.04
C GLU A 110 -21.17 -4.20 22.56
N VAL A 111 -20.53 -3.49 21.64
CA VAL A 111 -21.04 -2.23 21.07
C VAL A 111 -22.38 -2.47 20.38
N ILE A 112 -22.48 -3.48 19.53
CA ILE A 112 -23.73 -3.83 18.84
C ILE A 112 -24.81 -4.27 19.84
N ALA A 113 -24.46 -5.12 20.84
CA ALA A 113 -25.43 -5.58 21.83
C ALA A 113 -26.00 -4.41 22.65
N ASN A 114 -25.13 -3.53 23.17
CA ASN A 114 -25.57 -2.38 23.97
C ASN A 114 -26.44 -1.40 23.15
N ARG A 115 -26.10 -1.18 21.87
CA ARG A 115 -26.93 -0.35 21.01
C ARG A 115 -28.28 -1.01 20.69
N ALA A 116 -28.29 -2.30 20.42
CA ALA A 116 -29.52 -3.08 20.19
C ALA A 116 -30.43 -3.10 21.45
N ILE A 117 -29.87 -3.23 22.66
CA ILE A 117 -30.58 -3.14 23.92
C ILE A 117 -31.27 -1.76 24.06
N GLU A 118 -30.55 -0.70 23.78
CA GLU A 118 -31.08 0.68 23.83
C GLU A 118 -32.24 0.88 22.83
N MET A 119 -32.12 0.33 21.59
CA MET A 119 -33.20 0.34 20.60
C MET A 119 -34.47 -0.38 21.08
N LEU A 120 -34.34 -1.35 21.97
CA LEU A 120 -35.43 -2.06 22.62
C LEU A 120 -35.88 -1.42 23.96
N ALA A 121 -35.50 -0.16 24.20
CA ALA A 121 -35.76 0.61 25.41
C ALA A 121 -35.19 -0.03 26.70
N GLY A 122 -34.20 -0.92 26.59
CA GLY A 122 -33.45 -1.51 27.70
C GLY A 122 -32.29 -0.62 28.16
N LYS A 123 -31.65 -1.03 29.26
CA LYS A 123 -30.46 -0.35 29.79
C LYS A 123 -29.20 -1.05 29.30
N LYS A 124 -28.19 -0.29 28.83
CA LYS A 124 -26.89 -0.83 28.46
C LYS A 124 -26.32 -1.73 29.57
N GLY A 125 -25.76 -2.88 29.18
CA GLY A 125 -25.30 -3.92 30.10
C GLY A 125 -26.38 -4.95 30.49
N ASP A 126 -27.63 -4.76 30.10
CA ASP A 126 -28.69 -5.77 30.32
C ASP A 126 -28.65 -6.83 29.21
N TYR A 127 -27.69 -7.71 29.30
CA TYR A 127 -27.46 -8.77 28.31
C TYR A 127 -28.52 -9.88 28.33
N THR A 128 -29.54 -9.79 29.21
CA THR A 128 -30.72 -10.66 29.14
C THR A 128 -31.62 -10.31 27.94
N ILE A 129 -31.54 -9.08 27.44
CA ILE A 129 -32.29 -8.60 26.27
C ILE A 129 -31.56 -8.97 24.96
N VAL A 130 -30.29 -8.51 24.80
CA VAL A 130 -29.43 -8.89 23.67
C VAL A 130 -28.04 -9.23 24.18
N HIS A 131 -27.66 -10.51 24.06
CA HIS A 131 -26.39 -11.00 24.56
C HIS A 131 -25.29 -10.92 23.50
N PRO A 132 -24.08 -10.41 23.84
CA PRO A 132 -22.97 -10.27 22.88
C PRO A 132 -22.56 -11.59 22.23
N ASN A 133 -22.48 -12.69 22.99
CA ASN A 133 -22.10 -14.01 22.50
C ASN A 133 -23.29 -14.76 21.88
N ASP A 134 -24.41 -14.88 22.60
CA ASP A 134 -25.49 -15.77 22.21
C ASP A 134 -26.35 -15.24 21.06
N HIS A 135 -26.39 -13.90 20.88
CA HIS A 135 -27.15 -13.26 19.82
C HIS A 135 -26.27 -12.63 18.76
N VAL A 136 -25.37 -11.70 19.12
CA VAL A 136 -24.54 -10.97 18.13
C VAL A 136 -23.49 -11.87 17.49
N ASN A 137 -22.85 -12.75 18.27
CA ASN A 137 -21.83 -13.69 17.81
C ASN A 137 -22.39 -15.08 17.44
N MET A 138 -23.71 -15.26 17.41
CA MET A 138 -24.37 -16.56 17.12
C MET A 138 -23.81 -17.18 15.83
N ALA A 139 -23.45 -18.48 15.90
CA ALA A 139 -22.87 -19.26 14.80
C ALA A 139 -21.54 -18.72 14.22
N GLN A 140 -20.77 -17.99 15.03
CA GLN A 140 -19.49 -17.41 14.64
C GLN A 140 -18.42 -17.77 15.68
N SER A 141 -17.17 -17.73 15.24
CA SER A 141 -15.99 -17.67 16.10
C SER A 141 -15.16 -16.42 15.75
N THR A 142 -14.31 -15.98 16.68
CA THR A 142 -13.24 -15.03 16.34
C THR A 142 -12.45 -15.50 15.11
N ASN A 143 -12.23 -16.82 15.01
CA ASN A 143 -11.32 -17.46 14.06
C ASN A 143 -11.83 -17.45 12.61
N ASP A 144 -13.13 -17.26 12.37
CA ASP A 144 -13.68 -17.05 11.02
C ASP A 144 -14.06 -15.58 10.76
N VAL A 145 -14.40 -14.82 11.80
CA VAL A 145 -14.78 -13.41 11.70
C VAL A 145 -13.56 -12.51 11.43
N ILE A 146 -12.49 -12.68 12.21
CA ILE A 146 -11.32 -11.78 12.17
C ILE A 146 -10.55 -11.87 10.84
N PRO A 147 -10.15 -13.06 10.32
CA PRO A 147 -9.48 -13.15 9.03
C PRO A 147 -10.39 -12.71 7.87
N THR A 148 -11.70 -13.01 7.92
CA THR A 148 -12.66 -12.50 6.93
C THR A 148 -12.71 -10.97 6.93
N ALA A 149 -12.78 -10.33 8.10
CA ALA A 149 -12.73 -8.87 8.22
C ALA A 149 -11.39 -8.30 7.74
N GLY A 150 -10.30 -9.00 8.01
CA GLY A 150 -8.96 -8.66 7.50
C GLY A 150 -8.91 -8.63 5.99
N LYS A 151 -9.40 -9.68 5.33
CA LYS A 151 -9.47 -9.77 3.85
C LYS A 151 -10.33 -8.66 3.25
N LEU A 152 -11.52 -8.41 3.80
CA LEU A 152 -12.38 -7.30 3.37
C LEU A 152 -11.70 -5.94 3.51
N THR A 153 -10.94 -5.74 4.59
CA THR A 153 -10.23 -4.49 4.86
C THR A 153 -9.09 -4.29 3.88
N VAL A 154 -8.33 -5.32 3.56
CA VAL A 154 -7.30 -5.27 2.51
C VAL A 154 -7.90 -4.86 1.17
N ILE A 155 -9.03 -5.47 0.76
CA ILE A 155 -9.72 -5.12 -0.48
C ILE A 155 -10.13 -3.64 -0.47
N ASP A 156 -10.74 -3.16 0.63
CA ASP A 156 -11.21 -1.78 0.74
C ASP A 156 -10.04 -0.78 0.70
N LEU A 157 -8.90 -1.08 1.32
CA LEU A 157 -7.72 -0.21 1.35
C LEU A 157 -6.91 -0.25 0.05
N LEU A 158 -6.87 -1.37 -0.67
CA LEU A 158 -6.18 -1.47 -1.96
C LEU A 158 -6.85 -0.66 -3.07
N LYS A 159 -8.15 -0.36 -2.99
CA LYS A 159 -8.85 0.46 -3.99
C LYS A 159 -8.31 1.88 -4.10
N PRO A 160 -8.22 2.68 -3.01
CA PRO A 160 -7.63 4.01 -3.09
C PRO A 160 -6.15 3.96 -3.49
N LEU A 161 -5.38 2.97 -3.05
CA LEU A 161 -3.99 2.78 -3.48
C LEU A 161 -3.90 2.55 -4.99
N GLY A 162 -4.72 1.65 -5.54
CA GLY A 162 -4.77 1.38 -6.99
C GLY A 162 -5.13 2.62 -7.81
N LYS A 163 -6.03 3.48 -7.30
CA LYS A 163 -6.37 4.77 -7.91
C LYS A 163 -5.18 5.74 -7.86
N SER A 164 -4.51 5.85 -6.71
CA SER A 164 -3.33 6.71 -6.54
C SER A 164 -2.19 6.31 -7.46
N LEU A 165 -1.92 5.01 -7.59
CA LEU A 165 -0.90 4.49 -8.53
C LEU A 165 -1.28 4.75 -9.99
N SER A 166 -2.56 4.72 -10.35
CA SER A 166 -3.02 5.09 -11.69
C SER A 166 -2.75 6.56 -12.00
N LEU A 167 -3.02 7.46 -11.05
CA LEU A 167 -2.75 8.89 -11.20
C LEU A 167 -1.25 9.17 -11.30
N LEU A 168 -0.43 8.51 -10.49
CA LEU A 168 1.03 8.61 -10.59
C LEU A 168 1.53 8.11 -11.94
N THR A 169 1.03 6.97 -12.42
CA THR A 169 1.38 6.41 -13.73
C THR A 169 1.08 7.40 -14.86
N GLN A 170 -0.11 8.02 -14.83
CA GLN A 170 -0.48 9.01 -15.84
C GLN A 170 0.43 10.24 -15.78
N ALA A 171 0.67 10.80 -14.59
CA ALA A 171 1.55 11.95 -14.42
C ALA A 171 2.98 11.68 -14.93
N LEU A 172 3.48 10.46 -14.75
CA LEU A 172 4.77 10.04 -15.28
C LEU A 172 4.78 9.92 -16.81
N TYR A 173 3.68 9.43 -17.43
CA TYR A 173 3.56 9.42 -18.89
C TYR A 173 3.45 10.83 -19.46
N ASP A 174 2.69 11.72 -18.82
CA ASP A 174 2.59 13.13 -19.22
C ASP A 174 3.98 13.80 -19.20
N LYS A 175 4.79 13.53 -18.16
CA LYS A 175 6.18 14.00 -18.06
C LYS A 175 7.10 13.33 -19.10
N ALA A 176 6.85 12.07 -19.44
CA ALA A 176 7.59 11.39 -20.48
C ALA A 176 7.36 12.06 -21.86
N GLU A 177 6.13 12.43 -22.17
CA GLU A 177 5.79 13.17 -23.39
C GLU A 177 6.37 14.61 -23.36
N GLU A 178 6.19 15.33 -22.25
CA GLU A 178 6.72 16.69 -22.05
C GLU A 178 8.24 16.76 -22.28
N PHE A 179 9.00 15.76 -21.84
CA PHE A 179 10.47 15.75 -21.89
C PHE A 179 11.05 14.89 -23.02
N ASP A 180 10.24 14.40 -23.96
CA ASP A 180 10.72 13.48 -25.00
C ASP A 180 11.70 14.14 -25.99
N HIS A 181 11.59 15.44 -26.16
CA HIS A 181 12.49 16.20 -27.03
C HIS A 181 13.87 16.53 -26.39
N ILE A 182 14.04 16.26 -25.08
CA ILE A 182 15.25 16.64 -24.34
C ILE A 182 16.23 15.47 -24.31
N VAL A 183 17.38 15.62 -24.95
CA VAL A 183 18.42 14.60 -24.91
C VAL A 183 19.38 14.87 -23.74
N LYS A 184 19.80 13.78 -23.10
CA LYS A 184 20.72 13.77 -21.97
C LYS A 184 21.73 12.64 -22.12
N ILE A 185 22.81 12.69 -21.34
CA ILE A 185 23.67 11.52 -21.19
C ILE A 185 23.02 10.47 -20.27
N GLY A 186 22.93 9.24 -20.74
CA GLY A 186 22.57 8.09 -19.91
C GLY A 186 23.73 7.71 -19.00
N ARG A 187 23.41 7.12 -17.83
CA ARG A 187 24.42 6.67 -16.88
C ARG A 187 24.15 5.24 -16.43
N THR A 188 25.22 4.45 -16.38
CA THR A 188 25.23 3.13 -15.78
C THR A 188 26.31 3.10 -14.70
N GLN A 189 26.00 2.62 -13.49
CA GLN A 189 26.90 2.67 -12.32
C GLN A 189 27.36 4.12 -11.97
N LEU A 190 26.53 5.11 -12.28
CA LEU A 190 26.79 6.56 -12.21
C LEU A 190 27.86 7.09 -13.16
N GLU A 191 28.45 6.26 -14.02
CA GLU A 191 29.39 6.64 -15.07
C GLU A 191 28.64 6.96 -16.38
N ASP A 192 29.24 7.85 -17.20
CA ASP A 192 28.69 8.22 -18.50
C ASP A 192 28.53 7.00 -19.41
N ALA A 193 27.34 6.83 -19.99
CA ALA A 193 27.06 5.75 -20.92
C ALA A 193 26.81 6.33 -22.35
N VAL A 194 25.59 6.21 -22.84
CA VAL A 194 25.18 6.64 -24.16
C VAL A 194 24.06 7.68 -24.06
N PRO A 195 23.88 8.49 -25.13
CA PRO A 195 22.76 9.42 -25.18
C PRO A 195 21.41 8.72 -25.03
N MET A 196 20.48 9.39 -24.35
CA MET A 196 19.09 8.99 -24.21
C MET A 196 18.21 10.22 -24.09
N ARG A 197 16.88 10.06 -24.25
CA ARG A 197 15.93 11.14 -23.99
C ARG A 197 15.49 11.16 -22.54
N LEU A 198 15.32 12.33 -21.96
CA LEU A 198 14.80 12.46 -20.58
C LEU A 198 13.38 11.87 -20.49
N GLY A 199 12.56 12.01 -21.52
CA GLY A 199 11.26 11.38 -21.62
C GLY A 199 11.29 9.86 -21.47
N GLN A 200 12.31 9.18 -22.01
CA GLN A 200 12.49 7.73 -21.85
C GLN A 200 12.71 7.33 -20.38
N THR A 201 13.35 8.18 -19.57
CA THR A 201 13.52 7.96 -18.14
C THR A 201 12.15 7.96 -17.44
N PHE A 202 11.32 8.97 -17.68
CA PHE A 202 9.98 9.06 -17.09
C PHE A 202 9.03 7.95 -17.60
N HIS A 203 9.12 7.59 -18.87
CA HIS A 203 8.37 6.46 -19.44
C HIS A 203 8.73 5.14 -18.74
N SER A 204 10.00 4.90 -18.43
CA SER A 204 10.42 3.70 -17.71
C SER A 204 9.86 3.65 -16.30
N TYR A 205 9.78 4.79 -15.61
CA TYR A 205 9.13 4.90 -14.29
C TYR A 205 7.63 4.62 -14.38
N ALA A 206 6.94 5.19 -15.37
CA ALA A 206 5.51 4.94 -15.60
C ALA A 206 5.22 3.45 -15.83
N THR A 207 6.02 2.79 -16.66
CA THR A 207 5.92 1.35 -16.94
C THR A 207 6.13 0.52 -15.67
N MET A 208 7.09 0.88 -14.84
CA MET A 208 7.39 0.20 -13.57
C MET A 208 6.20 0.30 -12.60
N ILE A 209 5.67 1.51 -12.38
CA ILE A 209 4.53 1.76 -11.47
C ILE A 209 3.24 1.09 -11.99
N SER A 210 2.99 1.13 -13.29
CA SER A 210 1.86 0.41 -13.91
C SER A 210 1.93 -1.10 -13.63
N ARG A 211 3.11 -1.71 -13.70
CA ARG A 211 3.34 -3.11 -13.38
C ARG A 211 3.07 -3.41 -11.91
N ASP A 212 3.46 -2.52 -10.99
CA ASP A 212 3.20 -2.67 -9.56
C ASP A 212 1.70 -2.59 -9.23
N ARG A 213 1.01 -1.62 -9.84
CA ARG A 213 -0.45 -1.53 -9.75
C ARG A 213 -1.12 -2.83 -10.19
N ASN A 214 -0.70 -3.40 -11.31
CA ASN A 214 -1.28 -4.64 -11.82
C ASN A 214 -1.02 -5.83 -10.90
N ARG A 215 0.16 -5.92 -10.24
CA ARG A 215 0.44 -6.94 -9.20
C ARG A 215 -0.54 -6.81 -8.03
N LEU A 216 -0.73 -5.59 -7.52
CA LEU A 216 -1.65 -5.34 -6.40
C LEU A 216 -3.11 -5.64 -6.75
N LEU A 217 -3.56 -5.32 -7.96
CA LEU A 217 -4.90 -5.69 -8.42
C LEU A 217 -5.07 -7.21 -8.54
N LYS A 218 -4.03 -7.91 -8.99
CA LYS A 218 -4.07 -9.37 -9.11
C LYS A 218 -4.10 -10.04 -7.75
N VAL A 219 -3.22 -9.67 -6.82
CA VAL A 219 -3.17 -10.28 -5.49
C VAL A 219 -4.42 -9.98 -4.66
N ALA A 220 -5.08 -8.84 -4.87
CA ALA A 220 -6.35 -8.51 -4.21
C ALA A 220 -7.45 -9.56 -4.47
N THR A 221 -7.38 -10.33 -5.56
CA THR A 221 -8.37 -11.38 -5.87
C THR A 221 -8.29 -12.58 -4.93
N GLU A 222 -7.14 -12.83 -4.30
CA GLU A 222 -6.97 -13.90 -3.30
C GLU A 222 -7.76 -13.59 -2.02
N MET A 223 -8.02 -12.32 -1.74
CA MET A 223 -8.79 -11.89 -0.59
C MET A 223 -10.29 -12.16 -0.72
N TYR A 224 -10.77 -12.57 -1.89
CA TYR A 224 -12.19 -12.92 -2.07
C TYR A 224 -12.56 -14.30 -1.52
N THR A 225 -11.60 -15.18 -1.29
CA THR A 225 -11.83 -16.48 -0.65
C THR A 225 -11.75 -16.33 0.86
N VAL A 226 -12.85 -16.61 1.56
CA VAL A 226 -12.99 -16.39 3.02
C VAL A 226 -13.34 -17.71 3.73
N ASN A 227 -12.97 -17.80 5.01
CA ASN A 227 -13.29 -18.95 5.86
C ASN A 227 -14.58 -18.75 6.68
N MET A 228 -15.42 -17.76 6.34
CA MET A 228 -16.66 -17.49 7.10
C MET A 228 -17.61 -18.70 7.10
N GLY A 229 -18.03 -19.11 8.28
CA GLY A 229 -18.79 -20.34 8.53
C GLY A 229 -17.94 -21.51 9.04
N ALA A 230 -16.60 -21.38 9.04
CA ALA A 230 -15.67 -22.37 9.59
C ALA A 230 -15.82 -22.55 11.11
N THR A 231 -16.24 -21.50 11.78
CA THR A 231 -16.25 -21.35 13.24
C THR A 231 -14.86 -21.53 13.86
N ALA A 232 -14.68 -22.45 14.83
CA ALA A 232 -13.47 -22.50 15.64
C ALA A 232 -12.21 -22.94 14.87
N ILE A 233 -12.30 -23.96 14.02
CA ILE A 233 -11.15 -24.61 13.35
C ILE A 233 -11.43 -25.08 11.92
N GLY A 234 -12.67 -24.91 11.40
CA GLY A 234 -13.05 -25.43 10.07
C GLY A 234 -14.21 -26.43 10.08
N THR A 235 -14.64 -26.92 11.25
CA THR A 235 -15.67 -27.94 11.38
C THR A 235 -17.10 -27.43 11.28
N ALA A 236 -17.31 -26.12 11.22
CA ALA A 236 -18.61 -25.45 11.24
C ALA A 236 -19.45 -25.79 12.50
N ILE A 237 -18.80 -26.13 13.62
CA ILE A 237 -19.48 -26.49 14.86
C ILE A 237 -20.41 -25.37 15.35
N ASN A 238 -21.58 -25.71 15.84
CA ASN A 238 -22.63 -24.79 16.31
C ASN A 238 -23.29 -23.94 15.22
N THR A 239 -23.07 -24.22 13.94
CA THR A 239 -23.82 -23.62 12.84
C THR A 239 -25.04 -24.48 12.48
N SER A 240 -26.01 -23.91 11.75
CA SER A 240 -27.03 -24.69 11.04
C SER A 240 -26.62 -24.87 9.58
N PRO A 241 -27.09 -25.90 8.88
CA PRO A 241 -26.83 -26.06 7.43
C PRO A 241 -27.21 -24.80 6.65
N PHE A 242 -28.35 -24.19 6.96
CA PHE A 242 -28.77 -22.94 6.32
C PHE A 242 -27.75 -21.80 6.55
N TYR A 243 -27.22 -21.64 7.77
CA TYR A 243 -26.22 -20.61 8.06
C TYR A 243 -24.95 -20.87 7.26
N PHE A 244 -24.45 -22.09 7.31
CA PHE A 244 -23.25 -22.51 6.60
C PHE A 244 -23.31 -22.20 5.10
N ASP A 245 -24.41 -22.55 4.44
CA ASP A 245 -24.59 -22.38 2.99
C ASP A 245 -24.85 -20.92 2.60
N ASN A 246 -25.34 -20.06 3.52
CA ASN A 246 -25.86 -18.74 3.15
C ASN A 246 -25.07 -17.55 3.71
N ILE A 247 -24.18 -17.74 4.69
CA ILE A 247 -23.44 -16.63 5.31
C ILE A 247 -22.57 -15.88 4.29
N VAL A 248 -21.80 -16.58 3.47
CA VAL A 248 -20.95 -15.97 2.43
C VAL A 248 -21.78 -15.34 1.31
N PRO A 249 -22.82 -15.98 0.73
CA PRO A 249 -23.74 -15.34 -0.19
C PRO A 249 -24.42 -14.06 0.33
N ILE A 250 -24.79 -14.01 1.60
CA ILE A 250 -25.38 -12.82 2.22
C ILE A 250 -24.30 -11.72 2.40
N LEU A 251 -23.12 -12.07 2.88
CA LEU A 251 -21.98 -11.15 3.01
C LEU A 251 -21.57 -10.57 1.66
N ARG A 252 -21.57 -11.39 0.60
CA ARG A 252 -21.35 -10.98 -0.79
C ARG A 252 -22.33 -9.89 -1.24
N LYS A 253 -23.63 -10.03 -0.88
CA LYS A 253 -24.65 -9.00 -1.20
C LYS A 253 -24.43 -7.70 -0.43
N ILE A 254 -23.98 -7.78 0.83
CA ILE A 254 -23.72 -6.60 1.67
C ILE A 254 -22.49 -5.84 1.19
N THR A 255 -21.43 -6.55 0.83
CA THR A 255 -20.14 -5.95 0.45
C THR A 255 -20.04 -5.57 -1.01
N GLY A 256 -20.82 -6.23 -1.89
CA GLY A 256 -20.71 -6.11 -3.36
C GLY A 256 -19.46 -6.79 -3.94
N TYR A 257 -18.70 -7.54 -3.13
CA TYR A 257 -17.52 -8.28 -3.55
C TYR A 257 -17.87 -9.69 -4.01
N PRO A 258 -17.13 -10.29 -4.95
CA PRO A 258 -17.37 -11.66 -5.44
C PRO A 258 -16.81 -12.69 -4.45
N LEU A 259 -17.23 -12.62 -3.19
CA LEU A 259 -16.74 -13.51 -2.14
C LEU A 259 -17.15 -14.95 -2.39
N THR A 260 -16.23 -15.87 -2.10
CA THR A 260 -16.43 -17.32 -2.10
C THR A 260 -16.01 -17.91 -0.75
N GLN A 261 -16.68 -18.98 -0.32
CA GLN A 261 -16.23 -19.75 0.81
C GLN A 261 -15.04 -20.62 0.36
N ALA A 262 -14.03 -20.78 1.21
CA ALA A 262 -12.89 -21.66 0.93
C ALA A 262 -13.33 -23.11 0.79
N ASP A 263 -12.70 -23.83 -0.13
CA ASP A 263 -12.95 -25.27 -0.33
C ASP A 263 -12.49 -26.10 0.88
N ASP A 264 -11.35 -25.72 1.48
CA ASP A 264 -10.84 -26.27 2.74
C ASP A 264 -10.88 -25.17 3.82
N LEU A 265 -11.80 -25.35 4.78
CA LEU A 265 -11.99 -24.38 5.86
C LEU A 265 -10.94 -24.54 6.98
N PHE A 266 -10.27 -25.70 7.09
CA PHE A 266 -9.15 -25.88 8.01
C PHE A 266 -7.94 -25.07 7.53
N ASP A 267 -7.54 -25.29 6.29
CA ASP A 267 -6.47 -24.53 5.64
C ASP A 267 -6.72 -23.02 5.73
N ALA A 268 -7.92 -22.57 5.36
CA ALA A 268 -8.27 -21.15 5.34
C ALA A 268 -8.39 -20.52 6.76
N THR A 269 -8.40 -21.32 7.83
CA THR A 269 -8.43 -20.84 9.22
C THR A 269 -7.03 -20.79 9.82
N GLU A 270 -6.13 -21.72 9.48
CA GLU A 270 -4.79 -21.78 10.05
C GLU A 270 -3.74 -21.01 9.26
N ASN A 271 -3.89 -20.88 7.92
CA ASN A 271 -2.87 -20.32 7.05
C ASN A 271 -3.18 -18.87 6.65
N LEU A 272 -2.15 -18.01 6.69
CA LEU A 272 -2.23 -16.55 6.45
C LEU A 272 -1.33 -16.10 5.29
N ASP A 273 -0.89 -17.01 4.43
CA ASP A 273 -0.01 -16.78 3.28
C ASP A 273 -0.56 -15.75 2.28
N GLY A 274 -1.88 -15.67 2.11
CA GLY A 274 -2.52 -14.64 1.29
C GLY A 274 -2.21 -13.21 1.77
N PHE A 275 -2.15 -12.96 3.09
CA PHE A 275 -1.73 -11.66 3.62
C PHE A 275 -0.24 -11.40 3.43
N VAL A 276 0.61 -12.43 3.52
CA VAL A 276 2.04 -12.33 3.20
C VAL A 276 2.23 -11.98 1.73
N HIS A 277 1.43 -12.57 0.82
CA HIS A 277 1.52 -12.26 -0.61
C HIS A 277 1.13 -10.80 -0.90
N VAL A 278 0.07 -10.27 -0.29
CA VAL A 278 -0.27 -8.84 -0.38
C VAL A 278 0.88 -7.98 0.12
N SER A 279 1.44 -8.30 1.30
CA SER A 279 2.57 -7.58 1.89
C SER A 279 3.79 -7.58 0.97
N SER A 280 4.13 -8.73 0.38
CA SER A 280 5.23 -8.85 -0.58
C SER A 280 5.03 -8.00 -1.83
N CYS A 281 3.80 -7.88 -2.34
CA CYS A 281 3.48 -6.99 -3.46
C CYS A 281 3.62 -5.50 -3.06
N LEU A 282 3.24 -5.12 -1.85
CA LEU A 282 3.44 -3.77 -1.31
C LEU A 282 4.94 -3.46 -1.17
N LYS A 283 5.73 -4.40 -0.65
CA LYS A 283 7.19 -4.27 -0.56
C LYS A 283 7.83 -4.04 -1.92
N ILE A 284 7.45 -4.80 -2.95
CA ILE A 284 7.97 -4.62 -4.31
C ILE A 284 7.66 -3.20 -4.83
N CYS A 285 6.42 -2.72 -4.64
CA CYS A 285 6.04 -1.36 -5.01
C CYS A 285 6.86 -0.31 -4.23
N ALA A 286 7.05 -0.49 -2.93
CA ALA A 286 7.85 0.38 -2.08
C ALA A 286 9.31 0.46 -2.52
N VAL A 287 9.94 -0.67 -2.85
CA VAL A 287 11.31 -0.74 -3.39
C VAL A 287 11.42 0.05 -4.70
N ASN A 288 10.47 -0.12 -5.62
CA ASN A 288 10.45 0.57 -6.90
C ASN A 288 10.26 2.08 -6.73
N LEU A 289 9.36 2.51 -5.86
CA LEU A 289 9.16 3.93 -5.54
C LEU A 289 10.39 4.56 -4.91
N SER A 290 11.04 3.88 -3.97
CA SER A 290 12.28 4.37 -3.34
C SER A 290 13.41 4.49 -4.36
N LYS A 291 13.58 3.51 -5.26
CA LYS A 291 14.56 3.58 -6.36
C LYS A 291 14.30 4.78 -7.27
N MET A 292 13.07 4.98 -7.71
CA MET A 292 12.70 6.13 -8.52
C MET A 292 12.96 7.46 -7.78
N CYS A 293 12.62 7.55 -6.50
CA CYS A 293 12.90 8.74 -5.68
C CYS A 293 14.40 9.03 -5.55
N ASN A 294 15.24 7.99 -5.43
CA ASN A 294 16.70 8.18 -5.41
C ASN A 294 17.21 8.73 -6.76
N ASP A 295 16.73 8.22 -7.88
CA ASP A 295 17.09 8.75 -9.20
C ASP A 295 16.66 10.21 -9.35
N LEU A 296 15.43 10.57 -8.97
CA LEU A 296 14.94 11.95 -9.01
C LEU A 296 15.82 12.89 -8.17
N ARG A 297 16.26 12.45 -6.98
CA ARG A 297 17.16 13.23 -6.12
C ARG A 297 18.54 13.41 -6.76
N ILE A 298 19.07 12.40 -7.43
CA ILE A 298 20.36 12.46 -8.14
C ILE A 298 20.25 13.41 -9.33
N LEU A 299 19.22 13.25 -10.17
CA LEU A 299 19.00 14.11 -11.33
C LEU A 299 18.82 15.59 -10.96
N ALA A 300 18.19 15.87 -9.80
CA ALA A 300 17.96 17.22 -9.29
C ALA A 300 19.12 17.76 -8.44
N SER A 301 20.19 16.99 -8.23
CA SER A 301 21.26 17.36 -7.31
C SER A 301 21.98 18.64 -7.71
N GLY A 302 22.36 19.44 -6.74
CA GLY A 302 23.08 20.68 -6.93
C GLY A 302 22.25 21.90 -6.52
N PRO A 303 21.75 22.75 -7.44
CA PRO A 303 21.73 22.61 -8.92
C PRO A 303 23.01 22.99 -9.65
N LYS A 304 23.95 23.72 -9.03
CA LYS A 304 25.17 24.19 -9.70
C LYS A 304 26.36 23.23 -9.61
N ALA A 305 26.51 22.56 -8.45
CA ALA A 305 27.61 21.65 -8.13
C ALA A 305 27.23 20.17 -8.24
N GLY A 306 26.07 19.84 -8.80
CA GLY A 306 25.59 18.50 -9.05
C GLY A 306 25.12 18.31 -10.49
N PHE A 307 24.30 17.30 -10.74
CA PHE A 307 23.80 17.05 -12.09
C PHE A 307 22.86 18.17 -12.57
N GLY A 308 21.83 18.50 -11.79
CA GLY A 308 20.93 19.60 -12.11
C GLY A 308 20.18 19.44 -13.44
N GLU A 309 19.93 18.19 -13.88
CA GLU A 309 19.24 17.91 -15.14
C GLU A 309 17.73 18.18 -15.05
N ILE A 310 17.18 18.07 -13.85
CA ILE A 310 15.78 18.43 -13.52
C ILE A 310 15.74 19.35 -12.31
N THR A 311 14.61 20.06 -12.14
CA THR A 311 14.31 20.83 -10.94
C THR A 311 13.04 20.27 -10.31
N LEU A 312 13.09 19.97 -9.01
CA LEU A 312 11.94 19.54 -8.21
C LEU A 312 11.23 20.77 -7.63
N PRO A 313 9.91 20.69 -7.39
CA PRO A 313 9.17 21.75 -6.70
C PRO A 313 9.76 22.07 -5.31
N ALA A 314 9.85 23.34 -4.97
CA ALA A 314 10.26 23.80 -3.64
C ALA A 314 9.08 23.66 -2.67
N MET A 315 9.09 22.62 -1.83
CA MET A 315 7.95 22.31 -0.94
C MET A 315 8.14 22.82 0.49
N GLN A 316 9.38 23.06 0.91
CA GLN A 316 9.69 23.69 2.21
C GLN A 316 11.11 24.28 2.21
N ASN A 317 11.39 25.17 3.14
CA ASN A 317 12.75 25.68 3.36
C ASN A 317 13.69 24.53 3.76
N GLY A 318 14.84 24.44 3.07
CA GLY A 318 15.73 23.29 3.22
C GLY A 318 16.77 23.39 4.33
N SER A 319 16.95 24.61 4.90
CA SER A 319 17.98 24.84 5.92
C SER A 319 17.66 26.04 6.79
N SER A 320 17.95 25.93 8.07
CA SER A 320 17.88 27.04 9.02
C SER A 320 19.13 27.96 8.99
N ILE A 321 20.22 27.49 8.37
CA ILE A 321 21.53 28.20 8.36
C ILE A 321 22.01 28.58 6.95
N MET A 322 21.51 27.90 5.89
CA MET A 322 21.89 28.16 4.50
C MET A 322 20.74 28.82 3.74
N PRO A 323 20.73 30.17 3.56
CA PRO A 323 19.67 30.84 2.82
C PRO A 323 19.56 30.33 1.39
N GLY A 324 18.32 30.07 0.94
CA GLY A 324 18.05 29.61 -0.44
C GLY A 324 18.27 28.13 -0.70
N LYS A 325 18.71 27.33 0.28
CA LYS A 325 18.81 25.88 0.12
C LYS A 325 17.42 25.25 0.16
N VAL A 326 17.09 24.48 -0.89
CA VAL A 326 15.86 23.67 -0.98
C VAL A 326 16.25 22.20 -1.09
N ASN A 327 15.68 21.37 -0.23
CA ASN A 327 15.93 19.92 -0.23
C ASN A 327 14.80 19.15 -0.94
N PRO A 328 15.08 17.96 -1.50
CA PRO A 328 14.09 17.12 -2.18
C PRO A 328 13.24 16.32 -1.17
N VAL A 329 12.54 17.02 -0.27
CA VAL A 329 11.86 16.43 0.89
C VAL A 329 10.75 15.45 0.55
N ILE A 330 10.08 15.62 -0.61
CA ILE A 330 9.01 14.70 -1.03
C ILE A 330 9.58 13.34 -1.45
N PRO A 331 10.59 13.22 -2.33
CA PRO A 331 11.27 11.95 -2.55
C PRO A 331 11.87 11.34 -1.27
N GLU A 332 12.35 12.14 -0.32
CA GLU A 332 12.88 11.65 0.95
C GLU A 332 11.82 10.98 1.82
N VAL A 333 10.65 11.60 1.99
CA VAL A 333 9.58 11.01 2.79
C VAL A 333 9.02 9.74 2.15
N VAL A 334 8.94 9.68 0.81
CA VAL A 334 8.53 8.46 0.10
C VAL A 334 9.51 7.32 0.35
N SER A 335 10.82 7.59 0.35
CA SER A 335 11.84 6.59 0.68
C SER A 335 11.71 6.12 2.14
N GLN A 336 11.40 7.02 3.10
CA GLN A 336 11.15 6.64 4.50
C GLN A 336 9.92 5.72 4.62
N VAL A 337 8.84 6.02 3.92
CA VAL A 337 7.65 5.15 3.87
C VAL A 337 8.00 3.79 3.26
N ALA A 338 8.84 3.76 2.23
CA ALA A 338 9.31 2.49 1.64
C ALA A 338 10.09 1.64 2.66
N PHE A 339 11.00 2.24 3.44
CA PHE A 339 11.76 1.52 4.49
C PHE A 339 10.84 0.98 5.58
N HIS A 340 9.83 1.76 5.98
CA HIS A 340 8.82 1.36 6.93
C HIS A 340 8.03 0.12 6.44
N ILE A 341 7.55 0.13 5.20
CA ILE A 341 6.82 -1.00 4.60
C ILE A 341 7.70 -2.26 4.49
N ILE A 342 8.98 -2.11 4.14
CA ILE A 342 9.92 -3.23 4.09
C ILE A 342 10.09 -3.87 5.48
N GLY A 343 10.17 -3.05 6.53
CA GLY A 343 10.19 -3.53 7.92
C GLY A 343 8.90 -4.27 8.31
N HIS A 344 7.75 -3.73 7.94
CA HIS A 344 6.45 -4.36 8.19
C HIS A 344 6.31 -5.71 7.47
N ASP A 345 6.79 -5.84 6.24
CA ASP A 345 6.76 -7.11 5.50
C ASP A 345 7.52 -8.22 6.25
N THR A 346 8.65 -7.90 6.86
CA THR A 346 9.38 -8.84 7.72
C THR A 346 8.55 -9.25 8.93
N THR A 347 7.92 -8.29 9.62
CA THR A 347 7.05 -8.57 10.76
C THR A 347 5.87 -9.45 10.37
N ILE A 348 5.21 -9.16 9.26
CA ILE A 348 4.07 -9.92 8.73
C ILE A 348 4.49 -11.36 8.40
N THR A 349 5.63 -11.51 7.74
CA THR A 349 6.17 -12.84 7.38
C THR A 349 6.44 -13.68 8.62
N MET A 350 7.11 -13.12 9.63
CA MET A 350 7.40 -13.83 10.89
C MET A 350 6.11 -14.18 11.66
N ALA A 351 5.13 -13.29 11.69
CA ALA A 351 3.87 -13.52 12.37
C ALA A 351 3.02 -14.60 11.66
N ALA A 352 3.06 -14.65 10.34
CA ALA A 352 2.38 -15.70 9.57
C ALA A 352 3.04 -17.07 9.77
N GLU A 353 4.39 -17.14 9.80
CA GLU A 353 5.14 -18.37 10.06
C GLU A 353 4.93 -18.91 11.48
N ALA A 354 4.69 -18.03 12.45
CA ALA A 354 4.55 -18.40 13.87
C ALA A 354 3.20 -19.04 14.21
N GLY A 355 2.29 -19.27 13.27
CA GLY A 355 1.04 -20.01 13.48
C GLY A 355 1.31 -21.43 13.98
N GLN A 356 0.42 -21.96 14.81
CA GLN A 356 0.57 -23.27 15.40
C GLN A 356 -0.73 -24.06 15.28
N MET A 357 -0.64 -25.26 14.69
CA MET A 357 -1.77 -26.13 14.49
C MET A 357 -2.94 -25.43 13.79
N GLU A 358 -4.15 -25.53 14.28
CA GLU A 358 -5.38 -25.16 13.59
C GLU A 358 -5.71 -23.65 13.64
N LEU A 359 -4.76 -22.80 14.12
CA LEU A 359 -4.99 -21.34 14.21
C LEU A 359 -3.66 -20.56 14.23
N ASN A 360 -3.65 -19.40 13.59
CA ASN A 360 -2.62 -18.41 13.80
C ASN A 360 -3.09 -17.32 14.78
N ALA A 361 -2.46 -17.23 15.96
CA ALA A 361 -2.82 -16.27 17.00
C ALA A 361 -2.29 -14.84 16.75
N PHE A 362 -1.51 -14.62 15.70
CA PHE A 362 -0.78 -13.37 15.46
C PHE A 362 -1.42 -12.46 14.40
N GLU A 363 -2.66 -12.73 13.99
CA GLU A 363 -3.41 -11.87 13.06
C GLU A 363 -3.44 -10.39 13.48
N PRO A 364 -3.60 -10.02 14.76
CA PRO A 364 -3.62 -8.60 15.13
C PRO A 364 -2.38 -7.83 14.68
N VAL A 365 -1.17 -8.36 14.88
CA VAL A 365 0.06 -7.69 14.44
C VAL A 365 0.22 -7.71 12.92
N ILE A 366 -0.27 -8.73 12.23
CA ILE A 366 -0.32 -8.78 10.76
C ILE A 366 -1.21 -7.62 10.26
N PHE A 367 -2.42 -7.48 10.77
CA PHE A 367 -3.35 -6.45 10.33
C PHE A 367 -2.89 -5.05 10.70
N TYR A 368 -2.33 -4.86 11.88
CA TYR A 368 -1.74 -3.59 12.30
C TYR A 368 -0.71 -3.10 11.28
N ASN A 369 0.24 -3.94 10.90
CA ASN A 369 1.30 -3.57 9.96
C ASN A 369 0.80 -3.50 8.51
N LEU A 370 -0.08 -4.40 8.09
CA LEU A 370 -0.55 -4.47 6.71
C LEU A 370 -1.45 -3.28 6.35
N PHE A 371 -2.41 -2.93 7.23
CA PHE A 371 -3.32 -1.81 7.00
C PHE A 371 -2.57 -0.47 7.04
N ASP A 372 -1.62 -0.33 7.96
CA ASP A 372 -0.73 0.84 8.01
C ASP A 372 0.10 0.95 6.74
N SER A 373 0.68 -0.14 6.26
CA SER A 373 1.47 -0.18 5.02
C SER A 373 0.65 0.27 3.81
N ILE A 374 -0.58 -0.22 3.63
CA ILE A 374 -1.44 0.18 2.51
C ILE A 374 -1.82 1.66 2.61
N THR A 375 -2.15 2.12 3.82
CA THR A 375 -2.59 3.49 4.08
C THR A 375 -1.46 4.50 3.86
N THR A 376 -0.30 4.25 4.46
CA THR A 376 0.88 5.12 4.35
C THR A 376 1.43 5.15 2.93
N LEU A 377 1.44 4.01 2.22
CA LEU A 377 1.81 3.95 0.80
C LEU A 377 0.85 4.78 -0.06
N THR A 378 -0.45 4.72 0.20
CA THR A 378 -1.45 5.53 -0.52
C THR A 378 -1.16 7.02 -0.36
N HIS A 379 -0.86 7.46 0.85
CA HIS A 379 -0.54 8.86 1.14
C HIS A 379 0.80 9.27 0.51
N ALA A 380 1.82 8.42 0.56
CA ALA A 380 3.13 8.66 -0.05
C ALA A 380 3.02 8.81 -1.57
N VAL A 381 2.25 7.95 -2.24
CA VAL A 381 2.00 8.03 -3.69
C VAL A 381 1.27 9.32 -4.06
N ASN A 382 0.25 9.71 -3.27
CA ASN A 382 -0.48 10.95 -3.52
C ASN A 382 0.42 12.18 -3.37
N THR A 383 1.19 12.28 -2.29
CA THR A 383 2.11 13.41 -2.10
C THR A 383 3.21 13.44 -3.14
N LEU A 384 3.75 12.29 -3.56
CA LEU A 384 4.73 12.19 -4.63
C LEU A 384 4.17 12.73 -5.95
N THR A 385 2.94 12.35 -6.29
CA THR A 385 2.28 12.80 -7.51
C THR A 385 2.07 14.31 -7.51
N THR A 386 1.39 14.83 -6.46
CA THR A 386 0.93 16.21 -6.44
C THR A 386 2.03 17.21 -6.09
N ASN A 387 2.93 16.85 -5.18
CA ASN A 387 3.93 17.76 -4.62
C ASN A 387 5.33 17.57 -5.24
N CYS A 388 5.50 16.61 -6.15
CA CYS A 388 6.77 16.38 -6.83
C CYS A 388 6.58 16.21 -8.34
N ILE A 389 6.01 15.07 -8.80
CA ILE A 389 6.04 14.70 -10.23
C ILE A 389 5.39 15.76 -11.12
N LEU A 390 4.20 16.24 -10.78
CA LEU A 390 3.47 17.23 -11.59
C LEU A 390 4.25 18.54 -11.79
N GLY A 391 5.06 18.93 -10.81
CA GLY A 391 5.80 20.20 -10.83
C GLY A 391 7.26 20.06 -11.25
N ILE A 392 7.74 18.88 -11.68
CA ILE A 392 9.10 18.71 -12.19
C ILE A 392 9.25 19.51 -13.49
N THR A 393 10.37 20.23 -13.60
CA THR A 393 10.80 20.87 -14.85
C THR A 393 12.17 20.34 -15.27
N ALA A 394 12.40 20.28 -16.57
CA ALA A 394 13.70 19.87 -17.12
C ALA A 394 14.63 21.08 -17.27
N ASN A 395 15.93 20.85 -17.08
CA ASN A 395 16.97 21.84 -17.35
C ASN A 395 17.69 21.43 -18.65
N GLU A 396 17.04 21.70 -19.77
CA GLU A 396 17.52 21.31 -21.12
C GLU A 396 18.95 21.78 -21.40
N LYS A 397 19.26 23.04 -21.04
CA LYS A 397 20.60 23.57 -21.19
C LYS A 397 21.64 22.74 -20.46
N ARG A 398 21.35 22.35 -19.25
CA ARG A 398 22.23 21.50 -18.41
C ARG A 398 22.39 20.10 -19.00
N CYS A 399 21.32 19.51 -19.48
CA CYS A 399 21.35 18.21 -20.16
C CYS A 399 22.30 18.26 -21.37
N ASN A 400 22.19 19.30 -22.20
CA ASN A 400 23.04 19.51 -23.37
C ASN A 400 24.52 19.76 -23.00
N GLU A 401 24.79 20.59 -21.98
CA GLU A 401 26.16 20.83 -21.48
C GLU A 401 26.84 19.52 -21.02
N LEU A 402 26.13 18.68 -20.30
CA LEU A 402 26.66 17.40 -19.82
C LEU A 402 26.85 16.39 -20.95
N LEU A 403 25.94 16.38 -21.92
CA LEU A 403 26.03 15.51 -23.09
C LEU A 403 27.26 15.89 -23.95
N ASP A 404 27.45 17.18 -24.22
CA ASP A 404 28.59 17.67 -25.05
C ASP A 404 29.96 17.46 -24.36
N ALA A 405 29.99 17.51 -23.03
CA ALA A 405 31.19 17.25 -22.25
C ALA A 405 31.52 15.74 -22.13
N SER A 406 30.56 14.88 -22.39
CA SER A 406 30.72 13.43 -22.20
C SER A 406 31.44 12.79 -23.40
N VAL A 407 32.22 11.75 -23.11
CA VAL A 407 32.82 10.89 -24.14
C VAL A 407 31.85 9.79 -24.63
N GLY A 408 30.67 9.66 -24.06
CA GLY A 408 29.67 8.65 -24.41
C GLY A 408 29.19 8.72 -25.85
N ILE A 409 29.27 9.93 -26.49
CA ILE A 409 28.96 10.12 -27.89
C ILE A 409 29.91 9.37 -28.84
N THR A 410 31.10 8.96 -28.39
CA THR A 410 32.03 8.17 -29.20
C THR A 410 31.47 6.82 -29.64
N THR A 411 30.54 6.28 -28.89
CA THR A 411 29.85 5.01 -29.22
C THR A 411 29.10 5.12 -30.56
N ALA A 412 28.45 6.25 -30.83
CA ALA A 412 27.77 6.52 -32.10
C ALA A 412 28.75 6.63 -33.30
N LEU A 413 30.01 6.99 -33.05
CA LEU A 413 31.03 7.09 -34.08
C LEU A 413 31.68 5.74 -34.46
N CYS A 414 31.59 4.72 -33.59
CA CYS A 414 32.23 3.43 -33.82
C CYS A 414 31.93 2.79 -35.19
N PRO A 415 30.69 2.81 -35.71
CA PRO A 415 30.37 2.24 -37.02
C PRO A 415 31.07 2.95 -38.20
N TYR A 416 31.45 4.20 -38.00
CA TYR A 416 32.01 5.06 -39.10
C TYR A 416 33.52 5.18 -39.06
N ILE A 417 34.11 5.22 -37.86
CA ILE A 417 35.59 5.42 -37.74
C ILE A 417 36.30 4.20 -37.13
N GLY A 418 35.55 3.18 -36.71
CA GLY A 418 36.05 1.97 -36.04
C GLY A 418 36.30 2.16 -34.55
N TYR A 419 36.20 1.05 -33.79
CA TYR A 419 36.29 1.05 -32.32
C TYR A 419 37.62 1.61 -31.77
N GLN A 420 38.75 1.24 -32.41
CA GLN A 420 40.08 1.67 -31.93
C GLN A 420 40.27 3.19 -32.01
N LYS A 421 39.84 3.81 -33.11
CA LYS A 421 39.91 5.26 -33.28
C LYS A 421 38.96 5.97 -32.31
N ALA A 422 37.74 5.48 -32.17
CA ALA A 422 36.77 6.01 -31.23
C ALA A 422 37.31 5.95 -29.78
N ALA A 423 37.90 4.83 -29.38
CA ALA A 423 38.53 4.67 -28.05
C ALA A 423 39.74 5.62 -27.85
N SER A 424 40.52 5.86 -28.89
CA SER A 424 41.64 6.81 -28.81
C SER A 424 41.15 8.25 -28.66
N LEU A 425 40.10 8.64 -29.38
CA LEU A 425 39.46 9.95 -29.24
C LEU A 425 38.86 10.16 -27.83
N ALA A 426 38.20 9.16 -27.29
CA ALA A 426 37.66 9.20 -25.92
C ALA A 426 38.78 9.43 -24.89
N LYS A 427 39.87 8.66 -24.98
CA LYS A 427 41.07 8.84 -24.10
C LYS A 427 41.69 10.21 -24.21
N GLU A 428 41.83 10.72 -25.42
CA GLU A 428 42.38 12.05 -25.65
C GLU A 428 41.45 13.14 -25.12
N SER A 429 40.16 13.06 -25.39
CA SER A 429 39.15 13.97 -24.84
C SER A 429 39.18 14.05 -23.33
N LEU A 430 39.23 12.90 -22.66
CA LEU A 430 39.34 12.85 -21.20
C LEU A 430 40.62 13.47 -20.65
N LYS A 431 41.76 13.30 -21.38
CA LYS A 431 43.05 13.83 -20.97
C LYS A 431 43.18 15.34 -21.23
N THR A 432 42.64 15.81 -22.34
CA THR A 432 42.85 17.19 -22.82
C THR A 432 41.68 18.11 -22.53
N LEU A 433 40.52 17.54 -22.11
CA LEU A 433 39.25 18.23 -21.95
C LEU A 433 38.73 18.87 -23.24
N VAL A 434 39.25 18.45 -24.40
CA VAL A 434 38.76 18.87 -25.70
C VAL A 434 37.59 18.02 -26.12
N PRO A 435 36.41 18.59 -26.46
CA PRO A 435 35.24 17.82 -26.86
C PRO A 435 35.53 16.86 -28.01
N VAL A 436 34.93 15.68 -28.00
CA VAL A 436 35.10 14.64 -29.03
C VAL A 436 34.80 15.17 -30.43
N LYS A 437 33.72 15.95 -30.58
CA LYS A 437 33.36 16.61 -31.87
C LYS A 437 34.52 17.42 -32.46
N THR A 438 35.22 18.18 -31.61
CA THR A 438 36.37 19.00 -32.02
C THR A 438 37.55 18.13 -32.45
N LEU A 439 37.81 17.02 -31.75
CA LEU A 439 38.89 16.10 -32.11
C LEU A 439 38.63 15.39 -33.44
N VAL A 440 37.38 14.94 -33.69
CA VAL A 440 36.98 14.31 -34.97
C VAL A 440 37.26 15.24 -36.16
N LEU A 441 36.87 16.50 -36.06
CA LEU A 441 37.11 17.51 -37.10
C LEU A 441 38.58 17.84 -37.22
N ARG A 442 39.33 17.98 -36.10
CA ARG A 442 40.77 18.25 -36.09
C ARG A 442 41.59 17.19 -36.83
N TYR A 443 41.19 15.92 -36.66
CA TYR A 443 41.84 14.79 -37.30
C TYR A 443 41.28 14.44 -38.70
N ASN A 444 40.35 15.25 -39.22
CA ASN A 444 39.68 15.02 -40.51
C ASN A 444 39.12 13.59 -40.65
N LEU A 445 38.58 13.03 -39.59
CA LEU A 445 38.02 11.68 -39.59
C LEU A 445 36.62 11.62 -40.24
N LEU A 446 35.89 12.70 -40.13
CA LEU A 446 34.58 12.94 -40.75
C LEU A 446 34.49 14.43 -41.11
N ASN A 447 33.71 14.76 -42.12
CA ASN A 447 33.38 16.17 -42.39
C ASN A 447 32.28 16.64 -41.41
N LYS A 448 32.04 17.95 -41.37
CA LYS A 448 31.10 18.55 -40.42
C LYS A 448 29.67 18.06 -40.62
N GLU A 449 29.21 17.92 -41.86
CA GLU A 449 27.86 17.51 -42.21
C GLU A 449 27.61 16.03 -41.81
N GLU A 450 28.58 15.16 -42.06
CA GLU A 450 28.54 13.75 -41.62
C GLU A 450 28.54 13.66 -40.12
N LEU A 451 29.39 14.41 -39.41
CA LEU A 451 29.49 14.41 -37.97
C LEU A 451 28.17 14.88 -37.31
N ASP A 452 27.61 15.99 -37.82
CA ASP A 452 26.37 16.54 -37.31
C ASP A 452 25.19 15.57 -37.53
N SER A 453 25.18 14.85 -38.67
CA SER A 453 24.15 13.81 -38.92
C SER A 453 24.30 12.58 -38.02
N ILE A 454 25.55 12.11 -37.79
CA ILE A 454 25.81 10.93 -36.94
C ILE A 454 25.54 11.24 -35.47
N LEU A 455 25.91 12.44 -35.04
CA LEU A 455 25.75 12.91 -33.67
C LEU A 455 24.47 13.74 -33.48
N ASP A 456 23.52 13.63 -34.43
CA ASP A 456 22.18 14.13 -34.16
C ASP A 456 21.61 13.43 -32.91
N PRO A 457 21.37 14.19 -31.85
CA PRO A 457 21.01 13.60 -30.55
C PRO A 457 19.78 12.72 -30.62
N TYR A 458 18.83 13.09 -31.47
CA TYR A 458 17.56 12.34 -31.58
C TYR A 458 17.76 10.97 -32.24
N SER A 459 18.53 10.98 -33.36
CA SER A 459 18.87 9.75 -34.09
C SER A 459 19.64 8.73 -33.24
N MET A 460 20.49 9.20 -32.30
CA MET A 460 21.23 8.33 -31.38
C MET A 460 20.35 7.63 -30.34
N THR A 461 19.11 8.07 -30.14
CA THR A 461 18.22 7.56 -29.09
C THR A 461 17.10 6.68 -29.64
N GLU A 462 17.01 6.53 -30.97
CA GLU A 462 16.00 5.67 -31.59
C GLU A 462 16.57 4.29 -31.96
N PHE A 463 15.68 3.29 -31.91
CA PHE A 463 16.04 1.97 -32.43
C PHE A 463 16.02 1.99 -33.95
N ILE A 464 17.22 1.97 -34.60
CA ILE A 464 17.36 1.83 -36.04
C ILE A 464 17.48 0.33 -36.37
N PRO A 465 16.53 -0.27 -37.11
CA PRO A 465 16.67 -1.67 -37.57
C PRO A 465 17.96 -1.82 -38.39
N HIS A 466 18.76 -2.86 -38.14
CA HIS A 466 20.05 -3.16 -38.73
C HIS A 466 20.07 -3.21 -40.28
N THR A 467 18.92 -3.19 -40.93
CA THR A 467 18.79 -3.16 -42.41
C THR A 467 19.22 -1.86 -43.07
N GLN A 468 19.51 -0.77 -42.33
CA GLN A 468 19.93 0.52 -42.88
C GLN A 468 21.38 0.90 -42.58
N VAL A 469 22.11 0.16 -41.78
CA VAL A 469 23.56 0.42 -41.55
C VAL A 469 24.34 -0.28 -42.65
N LYS A 470 24.86 0.48 -43.60
CA LYS A 470 25.86 -0.06 -44.56
C LYS A 470 27.07 -0.49 -43.73
N ALA A 471 27.34 -1.80 -43.73
CA ALA A 471 28.60 -2.32 -43.20
C ALA A 471 29.75 -1.67 -43.97
N ILE A 472 30.69 -1.05 -43.23
CA ILE A 472 31.96 -0.53 -43.75
C ILE A 472 32.95 -1.70 -43.88
#